data_ad18f22acc51d51bec672e381589b6b6
#
_entry.id   ad18f22acc51d51bec672e381589b6b6
#
_cell.length_a   1.000
_cell.length_b   1.000
_cell.length_c   1.000
_cell.angle_alpha   90.00
_cell.angle_beta   90.00
_cell.angle_gamma   90.00
#
_symmetry.space_group_name_H-M   'P 1'
#
loop_
_entity.id
_entity.type
_entity.pdbx_description
1 polymer ?
#
loop_
_entity_poly.entity_id
_entity_poly.type
_entity_poly.pdbx_seq_one_letter_code
_entity_poly.pdbx_strand_id
1 'polypeptide(L)'
;MRWLIGLGVAAAVVLLALRYAQPVYVWLQSEAILDRRYTLPRSLVVADQTRDGISRGGRLVRLAGCTGCHGSDLLGRELHDPIAIRASNLRALTLIYADEDFDRAIRRGLRPDASSLWVMPSQAYLYVRDHDIGAILGYLRALKPQGAVTSPLDFSETEREKIVSGEIQPTADLAQTQMPARSLGPHYTGGRYIAMFACGSCHGTELAGSPDGHVPDLNIVTRYSRSQFFNLLRKGWSVSGRKLKIMSPLALQRFHILMDWEIDPLYAYLTARSKAPSMDQISAAIR
;
A
#
# COMPACT_ATOMS: atom_id res chain seq x y z
N MET A 1 48.35 30.20 -25.35
CA MET A 1 48.51 28.89 -24.62
C MET A 1 48.13 29.00 -23.11
N ARG A 2 48.61 29.98 -22.36
CA ARG A 2 48.33 30.17 -20.92
C ARG A 2 46.80 30.37 -20.61
N TRP A 3 46.06 31.08 -21.46
CA TRP A 3 44.61 31.32 -21.33
C TRP A 3 43.76 30.06 -21.50
N LEU A 4 44.13 29.14 -22.41
CA LEU A 4 43.43 27.89 -22.62
C LEU A 4 43.59 26.93 -21.44
N ILE A 5 44.78 26.95 -20.80
CA ILE A 5 45.05 26.16 -19.58
C ILE A 5 44.19 26.68 -18.42
N GLY A 6 44.10 28.02 -18.26
CA GLY A 6 43.24 28.64 -17.23
C GLY A 6 41.76 28.28 -17.35
N LEU A 7 41.24 28.31 -18.59
CA LEU A 7 39.85 27.93 -18.86
C LEU A 7 39.62 26.41 -18.58
N GLY A 8 40.57 25.55 -18.93
CA GLY A 8 40.49 24.11 -18.65
C GLY A 8 40.47 23.81 -17.14
N VAL A 9 41.33 24.49 -16.39
CA VAL A 9 41.38 24.35 -14.91
C VAL A 9 40.07 24.85 -14.28
N ALA A 10 39.57 26.01 -14.71
CA ALA A 10 38.32 26.54 -14.19
C ALA A 10 37.12 25.60 -14.48
N ALA A 11 37.04 25.07 -15.71
CA ALA A 11 36.01 24.10 -16.08
C ALA A 11 36.12 22.79 -15.25
N ALA A 12 37.33 22.28 -15.01
CA ALA A 12 37.54 21.11 -14.19
C ALA A 12 37.12 21.34 -12.72
N VAL A 13 37.44 22.51 -12.15
CA VAL A 13 37.04 22.88 -10.80
C VAL A 13 35.50 22.99 -10.68
N VAL A 14 34.85 23.60 -11.68
CA VAL A 14 33.37 23.69 -11.71
C VAL A 14 32.73 22.30 -11.82
N LEU A 15 33.24 21.44 -12.69
CA LEU A 15 32.74 20.06 -12.81
C LEU A 15 32.93 19.25 -11.54
N LEU A 16 34.09 19.38 -10.88
CA LEU A 16 34.33 18.78 -9.59
C LEU A 16 33.38 19.33 -8.50
N ALA A 17 33.22 20.64 -8.45
CA ALA A 17 32.28 21.26 -7.51
C ALA A 17 30.84 20.78 -7.71
N LEU A 18 30.37 20.70 -8.97
CA LEU A 18 29.06 20.16 -9.30
C LEU A 18 28.93 18.69 -8.91
N ARG A 19 29.95 17.88 -9.16
CA ARG A 19 29.97 16.46 -8.81
C ARG A 19 29.82 16.22 -7.29
N TYR A 20 30.43 17.04 -6.47
CA TYR A 20 30.33 16.93 -5.00
C TYR A 20 29.12 17.66 -4.42
N ALA A 21 28.65 18.72 -5.07
CA ALA A 21 27.47 19.46 -4.61
C ALA A 21 26.17 18.64 -4.75
N GLN A 22 26.06 17.82 -5.80
CA GLN A 22 24.84 17.05 -6.05
C GLN A 22 24.54 16.03 -4.95
N PRO A 23 25.46 15.14 -4.51
CA PRO A 23 25.20 14.21 -3.41
C PRO A 23 24.85 14.92 -2.10
N VAL A 24 25.55 16.02 -1.78
CA VAL A 24 25.24 16.84 -0.59
C VAL A 24 23.84 17.46 -0.68
N TYR A 25 23.46 17.98 -1.84
CA TYR A 25 22.12 18.50 -2.09
C TYR A 25 21.05 17.43 -1.91
N VAL A 26 21.23 16.26 -2.54
CA VAL A 26 20.32 15.12 -2.42
C VAL A 26 20.19 14.67 -0.97
N TRP A 27 21.31 14.59 -0.26
CA TRP A 27 21.32 14.22 1.15
C TRP A 27 20.51 15.22 2.00
N LEU A 28 20.78 16.52 1.89
CA LEU A 28 20.08 17.57 2.64
C LEU A 28 18.57 17.59 2.34
N GLN A 29 18.21 17.50 1.06
CA GLN A 29 16.79 17.50 0.66
C GLN A 29 16.06 16.23 1.14
N SER A 30 16.72 15.08 1.02
CA SER A 30 16.14 13.82 1.49
C SER A 30 15.95 13.81 3.01
N GLU A 31 16.93 14.29 3.80
CA GLU A 31 16.80 14.43 5.26
C GLU A 31 15.61 15.32 5.64
N ALA A 32 15.45 16.46 4.98
CA ALA A 32 14.31 17.34 5.22
C ALA A 32 12.95 16.65 4.97
N ILE A 33 12.88 15.70 4.02
CA ILE A 33 11.69 14.90 3.75
C ILE A 33 11.55 13.78 4.78
N LEU A 34 12.65 13.08 5.11
CA LEU A 34 12.68 11.96 6.05
C LEU A 34 12.35 12.41 7.49
N ASP A 35 12.84 13.58 7.88
CA ASP A 35 12.61 14.16 9.20
C ASP A 35 11.25 14.85 9.36
N ARG A 36 10.44 14.89 8.30
CA ARG A 36 9.10 15.48 8.38
C ARG A 36 8.26 14.79 9.45
N ARG A 37 7.58 15.60 10.27
CA ARG A 37 6.66 15.13 11.29
C ARG A 37 5.23 15.53 10.93
N TYR A 38 4.31 14.63 11.17
CA TYR A 38 2.90 14.75 10.82
C TYR A 38 2.06 14.89 12.08
N THR A 39 0.89 15.52 11.95
CA THR A 39 -0.09 15.51 13.02
C THR A 39 -0.60 14.08 13.22
N LEU A 40 -0.55 13.59 14.46
CA LEU A 40 -1.10 12.29 14.81
C LEU A 40 -2.61 12.40 15.03
N PRO A 41 -3.46 11.85 14.16
CA PRO A 41 -4.89 11.84 14.38
C PRO A 41 -5.21 10.94 15.57
N ARG A 42 -6.22 11.33 16.36
CA ARG A 42 -6.73 10.49 17.44
C ARG A 42 -7.37 9.23 16.86
N SER A 43 -7.07 8.09 17.44
CA SER A 43 -7.76 6.83 17.18
C SER A 43 -8.46 6.37 18.46
N LEU A 44 -9.66 5.78 18.29
CA LEU A 44 -10.42 5.15 19.36
C LEU A 44 -10.56 3.64 19.12
N VAL A 45 -9.83 3.12 18.13
CA VAL A 45 -9.87 1.69 17.82
C VAL A 45 -9.17 0.92 18.93
N VAL A 46 -9.84 -0.14 19.39
CA VAL A 46 -9.32 -1.07 20.39
C VAL A 46 -9.32 -2.47 19.80
N ALA A 47 -8.30 -3.26 20.16
CA ALA A 47 -8.18 -4.65 19.74
C ALA A 47 -9.38 -5.49 20.20
N ASP A 48 -10.06 -6.13 19.26
CA ASP A 48 -11.13 -7.11 19.55
C ASP A 48 -10.53 -8.45 19.94
N GLN A 49 -10.41 -8.67 21.24
CA GLN A 49 -9.81 -9.88 21.80
C GLN A 49 -10.84 -11.04 22.00
N THR A 50 -12.05 -10.89 21.49
CA THR A 50 -13.00 -12.01 21.45
C THR A 50 -12.51 -13.09 20.50
N ARG A 51 -12.93 -14.34 20.74
CA ARG A 51 -12.57 -15.46 19.86
C ARG A 51 -12.96 -15.19 18.41
N ASP A 52 -14.12 -14.61 18.17
CA ASP A 52 -14.62 -14.27 16.84
C ASP A 52 -13.81 -13.13 16.21
N GLY A 53 -13.49 -12.09 17.00
CA GLY A 53 -12.63 -10.99 16.58
C GLY A 53 -11.25 -11.46 16.15
N ILE A 54 -10.60 -12.30 16.96
CA ILE A 54 -9.28 -12.89 16.65
C ILE A 54 -9.35 -13.74 15.37
N SER A 55 -10.36 -14.62 15.24
CA SER A 55 -10.54 -15.45 14.06
C SER A 55 -10.76 -14.63 12.79
N ARG A 56 -11.64 -13.62 12.87
CA ARG A 56 -11.89 -12.64 11.80
C ARG A 56 -10.62 -11.87 11.45
N GLY A 57 -9.88 -11.39 12.44
CA GLY A 57 -8.63 -10.66 12.26
C GLY A 57 -7.59 -11.46 11.50
N GLY A 58 -7.39 -12.73 11.84
CA GLY A 58 -6.49 -13.62 11.11
C GLY A 58 -6.88 -13.82 9.64
N ARG A 59 -8.19 -13.84 9.33
CA ARG A 59 -8.67 -13.85 7.95
C ARG A 59 -8.40 -12.51 7.25
N LEU A 60 -8.67 -11.39 7.92
CA LEU A 60 -8.46 -10.04 7.38
C LEU A 60 -6.98 -9.75 7.12
N VAL A 61 -6.07 -10.14 8.01
CA VAL A 61 -4.61 -10.01 7.83
C VAL A 61 -4.15 -10.71 6.55
N ARG A 62 -4.68 -11.91 6.25
CA ARG A 62 -4.38 -12.60 4.99
C ARG A 62 -5.03 -11.91 3.79
N LEU A 63 -6.30 -11.53 3.89
CA LEU A 63 -7.03 -10.89 2.81
C LEU A 63 -6.48 -9.50 2.47
N ALA A 64 -6.06 -8.71 3.45
CA ALA A 64 -5.36 -7.45 3.25
C ALA A 64 -3.96 -7.62 2.63
N GLY A 65 -3.37 -8.82 2.73
CA GLY A 65 -2.05 -9.12 2.18
C GLY A 65 -0.89 -8.76 3.11
N CYS A 66 -1.12 -8.57 4.40
CA CYS A 66 -0.08 -8.27 5.38
C CYS A 66 1.04 -9.33 5.36
N THR A 67 0.65 -10.62 5.23
CA THR A 67 1.59 -11.75 5.16
C THR A 67 2.51 -11.71 3.94
N GLY A 68 2.13 -11.00 2.88
CA GLY A 68 2.95 -10.84 1.68
C GLY A 68 4.24 -10.07 1.94
N CYS A 69 4.17 -9.02 2.74
CA CYS A 69 5.31 -8.17 3.10
C CYS A 69 5.90 -8.54 4.47
N HIS A 70 5.05 -8.80 5.48
CA HIS A 70 5.51 -9.05 6.84
C HIS A 70 5.87 -10.51 7.13
N GLY A 71 5.80 -11.40 6.13
CA GLY A 71 6.03 -12.84 6.29
C GLY A 71 4.77 -13.59 6.71
N SER A 72 4.69 -14.89 6.41
CA SER A 72 3.55 -15.75 6.78
C SER A 72 3.39 -15.88 8.30
N ASP A 73 4.49 -15.71 9.02
CA ASP A 73 4.62 -15.73 10.48
C ASP A 73 4.57 -14.33 11.13
N LEU A 74 4.52 -13.26 10.31
CA LEU A 74 4.52 -11.84 10.70
C LEU A 74 5.79 -11.39 11.45
N LEU A 75 6.91 -12.09 11.27
CA LEU A 75 8.22 -11.74 11.84
C LEU A 75 9.00 -10.74 10.99
N GLY A 76 8.42 -10.26 9.90
CA GLY A 76 9.07 -9.38 8.94
C GLY A 76 9.92 -10.14 7.93
N ARG A 77 10.21 -9.52 6.80
CA ARG A 77 11.09 -10.08 5.75
C ARG A 77 11.73 -8.97 4.93
N GLU A 78 12.81 -9.32 4.24
CA GLU A 78 13.44 -8.42 3.28
C GLU A 78 12.55 -8.22 2.06
N LEU A 79 12.43 -6.98 1.62
CA LEU A 79 11.79 -6.54 0.38
C LEU A 79 12.85 -5.83 -0.45
N HIS A 80 12.77 -5.93 -1.78
CA HIS A 80 13.75 -5.35 -2.70
C HIS A 80 13.10 -4.44 -3.75
N ASP A 81 11.79 -4.30 -3.73
CA ASP A 81 11.03 -3.48 -4.66
C ASP A 81 9.90 -2.76 -3.90
N PRO A 82 9.74 -1.46 -4.07
CA PRO A 82 10.51 -0.49 -4.88
C PRO A 82 11.86 -0.09 -4.28
N ILE A 83 12.11 -0.42 -3.03
CA ILE A 83 13.36 -0.15 -2.29
C ILE A 83 13.77 -1.36 -1.45
N ALA A 84 15.08 -1.47 -1.15
CA ALA A 84 15.59 -2.52 -0.29
C ALA A 84 15.32 -2.19 1.18
N ILE A 85 14.29 -2.78 1.74
CA ILE A 85 13.90 -2.59 3.14
C ILE A 85 13.54 -3.90 3.81
N ARG A 86 13.59 -3.91 5.12
CA ARG A 86 13.00 -4.97 5.93
C ARG A 86 11.61 -4.55 6.42
N ALA A 87 10.56 -5.27 5.99
CA ALA A 87 9.24 -5.10 6.55
C ALA A 87 9.23 -5.43 8.05
N SER A 88 8.49 -4.65 8.83
CA SER A 88 8.52 -4.74 10.29
C SER A 88 8.07 -6.10 10.82
N ASN A 89 8.71 -6.54 11.90
CA ASN A 89 8.25 -7.66 12.71
C ASN A 89 7.02 -7.22 13.52
N LEU A 90 5.83 -7.57 13.03
CA LEU A 90 4.58 -7.16 13.66
C LEU A 90 4.38 -7.78 15.03
N ARG A 91 4.93 -8.99 15.27
CA ARG A 91 4.83 -9.66 16.57
C ARG A 91 5.68 -8.98 17.63
N ALA A 92 6.88 -8.49 17.27
CA ALA A 92 7.70 -7.69 18.19
C ALA A 92 7.07 -6.32 18.47
N LEU A 93 6.45 -5.69 17.45
CA LEU A 93 5.79 -4.39 17.61
C LEU A 93 4.61 -4.44 18.59
N THR A 94 3.99 -5.61 18.84
CA THR A 94 2.92 -5.72 19.83
C THR A 94 3.37 -5.39 21.26
N LEU A 95 4.68 -5.41 21.53
CA LEU A 95 5.23 -5.05 22.84
C LEU A 95 5.37 -3.54 23.06
N ILE A 96 5.45 -2.76 21.98
CA ILE A 96 5.81 -1.34 22.06
C ILE A 96 4.78 -0.41 21.40
N TYR A 97 3.92 -0.92 20.51
CA TYR A 97 2.86 -0.14 19.88
C TYR A 97 1.55 -0.28 20.66
N ALA A 98 0.90 0.85 20.98
CA ALA A 98 -0.48 0.87 21.39
C ALA A 98 -1.41 0.54 20.20
N ASP A 99 -2.68 0.28 20.48
CA ASP A 99 -3.65 -0.02 19.42
C ASP A 99 -3.84 1.16 18.47
N GLU A 100 -3.81 2.38 19.00
CA GLU A 100 -3.85 3.61 18.19
C GLU A 100 -2.63 3.79 17.29
N ASP A 101 -1.44 3.32 17.69
CA ASP A 101 -0.23 3.37 16.87
C ASP A 101 -0.32 2.42 15.67
N PHE A 102 -0.83 1.22 15.90
CA PHE A 102 -1.13 0.28 14.82
C PHE A 102 -2.18 0.83 13.86
N ASP A 103 -3.26 1.43 14.39
CA ASP A 103 -4.30 2.02 13.55
C ASP A 103 -3.73 3.15 12.68
N ARG A 104 -2.93 4.05 13.26
CA ARG A 104 -2.24 5.13 12.52
C ARG A 104 -1.29 4.57 11.46
N ALA A 105 -0.52 3.53 11.80
CA ALA A 105 0.38 2.88 10.84
C ALA A 105 -0.40 2.24 9.69
N ILE A 106 -1.46 1.50 9.98
CA ILE A 106 -2.27 0.80 8.97
C ILE A 106 -3.01 1.79 8.06
N ARG A 107 -3.71 2.76 8.63
CA ARG A 107 -4.59 3.65 7.86
C ARG A 107 -3.92 4.96 7.40
N ARG A 108 -2.90 5.43 8.09
CA ARG A 108 -2.30 6.74 7.83
C ARG A 108 -0.82 6.69 7.44
N GLY A 109 -0.18 5.54 7.56
CA GLY A 109 1.25 5.43 7.29
C GLY A 109 2.13 6.18 8.29
N LEU A 110 1.69 6.30 9.54
CA LEU A 110 2.37 7.06 10.58
C LEU A 110 2.93 6.16 11.68
N ARG A 111 4.15 6.46 12.11
CA ARG A 111 4.77 5.87 13.30
C ARG A 111 4.36 6.63 14.57
N PRO A 112 4.60 6.05 15.78
CA PRO A 112 4.34 6.74 17.04
C PRO A 112 5.09 8.06 17.23
N ASP A 113 6.26 8.20 16.62
CA ASP A 113 7.09 9.42 16.64
C ASP A 113 6.62 10.48 15.61
N ALA A 114 5.45 10.29 15.01
CA ALA A 114 4.89 11.14 13.97
C ALA A 114 5.65 11.14 12.64
N SER A 115 6.64 10.27 12.43
CA SER A 115 7.29 10.09 11.13
C SER A 115 6.45 9.22 10.20
N SER A 116 6.70 9.33 8.88
CA SER A 116 6.02 8.51 7.88
C SER A 116 6.61 7.10 7.79
N LEU A 117 5.76 6.14 7.45
CA LEU A 117 6.15 4.90 6.79
C LEU A 117 6.48 5.18 5.31
N TRP A 118 7.13 4.23 4.62
CA TRP A 118 7.65 4.48 3.27
C TRP A 118 7.13 3.51 2.19
N VAL A 119 6.83 2.28 2.52
CA VAL A 119 6.44 1.25 1.52
C VAL A 119 5.10 0.63 1.85
N MET A 120 4.67 0.70 3.11
CA MET A 120 3.36 0.15 3.49
C MET A 120 2.25 0.90 2.75
N PRO A 121 1.35 0.20 2.03
CA PRO A 121 0.30 0.84 1.23
C PRO A 121 -0.88 1.30 2.09
N SER A 122 -0.63 2.14 3.11
CA SER A 122 -1.62 2.59 4.08
C SER A 122 -2.78 3.34 3.44
N GLN A 123 -2.53 4.03 2.30
CA GLN A 123 -3.58 4.67 1.52
C GLN A 123 -4.69 3.69 1.07
N ALA A 124 -4.36 2.42 0.85
CA ALA A 124 -5.36 1.40 0.50
C ALA A 124 -6.25 1.00 1.69
N TYR A 125 -5.78 1.23 2.91
CA TYR A 125 -6.48 0.86 4.14
C TYR A 125 -7.13 2.05 4.86
N LEU A 126 -7.02 3.26 4.31
CA LEU A 126 -7.51 4.51 4.90
C LEU A 126 -8.99 4.43 5.33
N TYR A 127 -9.81 3.73 4.55
CA TYR A 127 -11.26 3.61 4.75
C TYR A 127 -11.68 2.27 5.35
N VAL A 128 -10.74 1.51 5.93
CA VAL A 128 -11.06 0.27 6.65
C VAL A 128 -11.85 0.63 7.90
N ARG A 129 -12.94 -0.10 8.14
CA ARG A 129 -13.85 0.14 9.27
C ARG A 129 -13.16 -0.15 10.60
N ASP A 130 -13.50 0.60 11.63
CA ASP A 130 -12.89 0.47 12.96
C ASP A 130 -13.00 -0.95 13.53
N HIS A 131 -14.14 -1.61 13.37
CA HIS A 131 -14.30 -2.99 13.83
C HIS A 131 -13.43 -4.02 13.05
N ASP A 132 -13.08 -3.73 11.80
CA ASP A 132 -12.15 -4.59 11.04
C ASP A 132 -10.69 -4.33 11.46
N ILE A 133 -10.32 -3.08 11.73
CA ILE A 133 -9.03 -2.75 12.36
C ILE A 133 -8.97 -3.39 13.74
N GLY A 134 -10.01 -3.25 14.58
CA GLY A 134 -10.08 -3.88 15.90
C GLY A 134 -9.87 -5.39 15.84
N ALA A 135 -10.47 -6.08 14.87
CA ALA A 135 -10.28 -7.51 14.66
C ALA A 135 -8.81 -7.83 14.24
N ILE A 136 -8.23 -7.06 13.31
CA ILE A 136 -6.82 -7.20 12.91
C ILE A 136 -5.91 -7.06 14.14
N LEU A 137 -6.14 -6.02 14.96
CA LEU A 137 -5.36 -5.79 16.19
C LEU A 137 -5.55 -6.93 17.20
N GLY A 138 -6.78 -7.42 17.38
CA GLY A 138 -7.09 -8.58 18.22
C GLY A 138 -6.27 -9.81 17.82
N TYR A 139 -6.20 -10.08 16.52
CA TYR A 139 -5.36 -11.18 16.00
C TYR A 139 -3.87 -10.92 16.27
N LEU A 140 -3.34 -9.73 16.00
CA LEU A 140 -1.93 -9.41 16.24
C LEU A 140 -1.58 -9.55 17.74
N ARG A 141 -2.44 -9.05 18.64
CA ARG A 141 -2.27 -9.16 20.09
C ARG A 141 -2.33 -10.59 20.62
N ALA A 142 -3.08 -11.47 19.94
CA ALA A 142 -3.18 -12.89 20.30
C ALA A 142 -1.94 -13.68 19.89
N LEU A 143 -1.10 -13.16 19.00
CA LEU A 143 0.15 -13.83 18.61
C LEU A 143 1.21 -13.66 19.71
N LYS A 144 1.93 -14.76 20.00
CA LYS A 144 3.06 -14.69 20.93
C LYS A 144 4.14 -13.74 20.37
N PRO A 145 4.55 -12.69 21.11
CA PRO A 145 5.66 -11.84 20.71
C PRO A 145 6.92 -12.68 20.47
N GLN A 146 7.67 -12.36 19.41
CA GLN A 146 8.86 -13.11 19.02
C GLN A 146 9.80 -12.26 18.19
N GLY A 147 11.12 -12.43 18.36
CA GLY A 147 12.16 -11.74 17.64
C GLY A 147 12.34 -10.29 18.09
N ALA A 148 13.23 -9.58 17.42
CA ALA A 148 13.53 -8.17 17.70
C ALA A 148 12.66 -7.23 16.88
N VAL A 149 12.51 -6.01 17.36
CA VAL A 149 11.95 -4.91 16.57
C VAL A 149 12.89 -4.63 15.39
N THR A 150 12.30 -4.43 14.21
CA THR A 150 13.06 -4.11 13.00
C THR A 150 13.78 -2.78 13.15
N SER A 151 15.04 -2.74 12.73
CA SER A 151 15.83 -1.50 12.72
C SER A 151 15.20 -0.41 11.87
N PRO A 152 15.47 0.88 12.14
CA PRO A 152 15.08 1.98 11.27
C PRO A 152 15.54 1.76 9.83
N LEU A 153 14.86 2.42 8.88
CA LEU A 153 15.24 2.40 7.47
C LEU A 153 16.55 3.19 7.29
N ASP A 154 17.43 2.61 6.48
CA ASP A 154 18.62 3.29 5.96
C ASP A 154 18.48 3.34 4.43
N PHE A 155 18.52 4.55 3.86
CA PHE A 155 18.32 4.77 2.44
C PHE A 155 19.65 5.00 1.75
N SER A 156 19.92 4.21 0.72
CA SER A 156 21.07 4.40 -0.18
C SER A 156 20.97 5.74 -0.94
N GLU A 157 22.06 6.19 -1.53
CA GLU A 157 22.10 7.42 -2.33
C GLU A 157 21.06 7.39 -3.46
N THR A 158 20.95 6.28 -4.18
CA THR A 158 19.94 6.12 -5.25
C THR A 158 18.50 6.19 -4.73
N GLU A 159 18.22 5.64 -3.56
CA GLU A 159 16.89 5.74 -2.95
C GLU A 159 16.59 7.18 -2.48
N ARG A 160 17.60 7.88 -1.98
CA ARG A 160 17.49 9.31 -1.64
C ARG A 160 17.21 10.18 -2.86
N GLU A 161 17.84 9.90 -4.00
CA GLU A 161 17.54 10.55 -5.28
C GLU A 161 16.06 10.33 -5.68
N LYS A 162 15.55 9.12 -5.55
CA LYS A 162 14.14 8.77 -5.82
C LYS A 162 13.17 9.47 -4.85
N ILE A 163 13.57 9.67 -3.59
CA ILE A 163 12.80 10.44 -2.62
C ILE A 163 12.75 11.92 -3.02
N VAL A 164 13.89 12.51 -3.36
CA VAL A 164 13.97 13.93 -3.76
C VAL A 164 13.24 14.19 -5.07
N SER A 165 13.28 13.26 -6.03
CA SER A 165 12.54 13.36 -7.29
C SER A 165 11.03 13.11 -7.13
N GLY A 166 10.56 12.59 -5.98
CA GLY A 166 9.17 12.23 -5.73
C GLY A 166 8.74 10.89 -6.35
N GLU A 167 9.68 10.10 -6.89
CA GLU A 167 9.40 8.73 -7.35
C GLU A 167 9.01 7.83 -6.16
N ILE A 168 9.66 8.02 -5.01
CA ILE A 168 9.31 7.38 -3.74
C ILE A 168 8.77 8.47 -2.80
N GLN A 169 7.56 8.30 -2.34
CA GLN A 169 6.88 9.28 -1.50
C GLN A 169 6.61 8.75 -0.10
N PRO A 170 6.56 9.62 0.92
CA PRO A 170 6.09 9.25 2.25
C PRO A 170 4.69 8.64 2.18
N THR A 171 4.49 7.49 2.80
CA THR A 171 3.17 6.84 2.84
C THR A 171 2.10 7.74 3.47
N ALA A 172 2.48 8.59 4.42
CA ALA A 172 1.57 9.54 5.04
C ALA A 172 1.05 10.60 4.04
N ASP A 173 1.88 11.08 3.11
CA ASP A 173 1.45 12.00 2.06
C ASP A 173 0.48 11.30 1.11
N LEU A 174 0.79 10.07 0.69
CA LEU A 174 -0.10 9.25 -0.14
C LEU A 174 -1.46 9.02 0.55
N ALA A 175 -1.46 8.73 1.85
CA ALA A 175 -2.71 8.52 2.60
C ALA A 175 -3.57 9.78 2.73
N GLN A 176 -2.98 10.98 2.66
CA GLN A 176 -3.73 12.24 2.73
C GLN A 176 -4.35 12.66 1.38
N THR A 177 -3.73 12.29 0.27
CA THR A 177 -4.11 12.75 -1.07
C THR A 177 -4.98 11.75 -1.84
N GLN A 178 -5.05 10.50 -1.39
CA GLN A 178 -5.76 9.47 -2.12
C GLN A 178 -7.28 9.53 -1.95
N MET A 179 -7.97 9.44 -3.07
CA MET A 179 -9.42 9.34 -3.12
C MET A 179 -9.87 7.88 -3.06
N PRO A 180 -11.00 7.60 -2.39
CA PRO A 180 -11.54 6.25 -2.39
C PRO A 180 -12.15 5.91 -3.75
N ALA A 181 -12.22 4.62 -4.06
CA ALA A 181 -12.96 4.13 -5.20
C ALA A 181 -14.38 4.71 -5.23
N ARG A 182 -14.87 5.03 -6.42
CA ARG A 182 -16.14 5.73 -6.64
C ARG A 182 -17.32 5.06 -5.94
N SER A 183 -18.17 5.85 -5.28
CA SER A 183 -19.45 5.39 -4.75
C SER A 183 -20.49 5.29 -5.88
N LEU A 184 -21.20 4.18 -5.94
CA LEU A 184 -22.29 3.93 -6.87
C LEU A 184 -23.64 3.77 -6.14
N GLY A 185 -23.71 4.27 -4.91
CA GLY A 185 -24.90 4.21 -4.08
C GLY A 185 -24.92 3.04 -3.09
N PRO A 186 -25.93 3.01 -2.21
CA PRO A 186 -25.99 2.09 -1.06
C PRO A 186 -25.91 0.61 -1.42
N HIS A 187 -26.51 0.22 -2.54
CA HIS A 187 -26.54 -1.17 -3.03
C HIS A 187 -25.12 -1.74 -3.26
N TYR A 188 -24.16 -0.90 -3.62
CA TYR A 188 -22.80 -1.30 -3.94
C TYR A 188 -21.79 -1.12 -2.81
N THR A 189 -22.22 -0.63 -1.64
CA THR A 189 -21.31 -0.29 -0.53
C THR A 189 -20.45 -1.48 -0.07
N GLY A 190 -21.04 -2.67 0.05
CA GLY A 190 -20.32 -3.88 0.45
C GLY A 190 -19.26 -4.30 -0.58
N GLY A 191 -19.62 -4.36 -1.85
CA GLY A 191 -18.69 -4.70 -2.94
C GLY A 191 -17.58 -3.68 -3.11
N ARG A 192 -17.90 -2.38 -2.99
CA ARG A 192 -16.91 -1.30 -2.99
C ARG A 192 -15.91 -1.46 -1.84
N TYR A 193 -16.40 -1.74 -0.63
CA TYR A 193 -15.54 -1.95 0.53
C TYR A 193 -14.57 -3.10 0.33
N ILE A 194 -15.07 -4.24 -0.14
CA ILE A 194 -14.23 -5.43 -0.41
C ILE A 194 -13.22 -5.13 -1.52
N ALA A 195 -13.61 -4.43 -2.59
CA ALA A 195 -12.72 -4.04 -3.67
C ALA A 195 -11.56 -3.16 -3.18
N MET A 196 -11.87 -2.14 -2.36
CA MET A 196 -10.84 -1.27 -1.78
C MET A 196 -9.92 -2.05 -0.84
N PHE A 197 -10.48 -2.83 0.07
CA PHE A 197 -9.74 -3.56 1.09
C PHE A 197 -8.84 -4.66 0.50
N ALA A 198 -9.38 -5.46 -0.41
CA ALA A 198 -8.69 -6.62 -0.94
C ALA A 198 -7.83 -6.32 -2.19
N CYS A 199 -8.22 -5.34 -3.00
CA CYS A 199 -7.60 -5.09 -4.30
C CYS A 199 -6.83 -3.77 -4.35
N GLY A 200 -7.19 -2.79 -3.51
CA GLY A 200 -6.68 -1.42 -3.55
C GLY A 200 -5.17 -1.28 -3.38
N SER A 201 -4.53 -2.20 -2.63
CA SER A 201 -3.07 -2.17 -2.42
C SER A 201 -2.24 -2.36 -3.69
N CYS A 202 -2.82 -3.00 -4.72
CA CYS A 202 -2.17 -3.24 -6.01
C CYS A 202 -2.84 -2.44 -7.14
N HIS A 203 -4.18 -2.43 -7.17
CA HIS A 203 -4.93 -1.77 -8.24
C HIS A 203 -5.21 -0.27 -7.98
N GLY A 204 -4.62 0.30 -6.93
CA GLY A 204 -4.85 1.67 -6.50
C GLY A 204 -6.17 1.86 -5.74
N THR A 205 -6.28 2.97 -5.01
CA THR A 205 -7.47 3.27 -4.19
C THR A 205 -8.72 3.51 -5.04
N GLU A 206 -8.55 4.01 -6.25
CA GLU A 206 -9.61 4.18 -7.25
C GLU A 206 -9.87 2.93 -8.10
N LEU A 207 -9.04 1.88 -7.94
CA LEU A 207 -9.08 0.62 -8.69
C LEU A 207 -8.78 0.79 -10.20
N ALA A 208 -8.08 1.87 -10.55
CA ALA A 208 -7.73 2.22 -11.93
C ALA A 208 -6.46 1.53 -12.45
N GLY A 209 -5.76 0.79 -11.58
CA GLY A 209 -4.50 0.14 -11.93
C GLY A 209 -3.30 1.08 -11.80
N SER A 210 -2.17 0.68 -12.40
CA SER A 210 -0.95 1.49 -12.41
C SER A 210 -0.82 2.31 -13.70
N PRO A 211 -0.21 3.52 -13.64
CA PRO A 211 -0.05 4.39 -14.83
C PRO A 211 0.76 3.74 -15.96
N ASP A 212 1.70 2.85 -15.64
CA ASP A 212 2.52 2.10 -16.59
C ASP A 212 1.78 0.91 -17.24
N GLY A 213 0.55 0.63 -16.80
CA GLY A 213 -0.29 -0.46 -17.32
C GLY A 213 0.11 -1.87 -16.86
N HIS A 214 1.12 -2.02 -15.99
CA HIS A 214 1.52 -3.32 -15.46
C HIS A 214 0.43 -3.93 -14.56
N VAL A 215 -0.27 -3.09 -13.81
CA VAL A 215 -1.46 -3.48 -13.05
C VAL A 215 -2.70 -2.91 -13.77
N PRO A 216 -3.60 -3.75 -14.28
CA PRO A 216 -4.74 -3.27 -15.06
C PRO A 216 -5.79 -2.55 -14.19
N ASP A 217 -6.54 -1.64 -14.80
CA ASP A 217 -7.80 -1.14 -14.26
C ASP A 217 -8.77 -2.32 -14.04
N LEU A 218 -9.43 -2.35 -12.89
CA LEU A 218 -10.41 -3.39 -12.56
C LEU A 218 -11.70 -3.34 -13.42
N ASN A 219 -11.83 -2.38 -14.34
CA ASN A 219 -12.81 -2.45 -15.43
C ASN A 219 -12.62 -3.69 -16.31
N ILE A 220 -11.43 -4.30 -16.29
CA ILE A 220 -11.17 -5.58 -16.95
C ILE A 220 -12.14 -6.72 -16.51
N VAL A 221 -12.78 -6.57 -15.36
CA VAL A 221 -13.77 -7.55 -14.85
C VAL A 221 -14.92 -7.80 -15.83
N THR A 222 -15.23 -6.82 -16.69
CA THR A 222 -16.27 -6.97 -17.74
C THR A 222 -15.97 -8.05 -18.76
N ARG A 223 -14.69 -8.49 -18.86
CA ARG A 223 -14.29 -9.61 -19.70
C ARG A 223 -14.58 -10.98 -19.07
N TYR A 224 -14.96 -11.01 -17.79
CA TYR A 224 -15.23 -12.21 -17.02
C TYR A 224 -16.73 -12.38 -16.80
N SER A 225 -17.28 -13.55 -17.09
CA SER A 225 -18.56 -13.92 -16.51
C SER A 225 -18.42 -14.06 -14.98
N ARG A 226 -19.54 -14.06 -14.26
CA ARG A 226 -19.55 -14.27 -12.81
C ARG A 226 -18.77 -15.53 -12.43
N SER A 227 -19.02 -16.65 -13.09
CA SER A 227 -18.35 -17.93 -12.81
C SER A 227 -16.84 -17.89 -13.11
N GLN A 228 -16.44 -17.21 -14.19
CA GLN A 228 -15.02 -17.02 -14.50
C GLN A 228 -14.32 -16.11 -13.48
N PHE A 229 -14.99 -15.08 -12.98
CA PHE A 229 -14.43 -14.22 -11.91
C PHE A 229 -14.26 -15.00 -10.61
N PHE A 230 -15.24 -15.84 -10.22
CA PHE A 230 -15.10 -16.78 -9.11
C PHE A 230 -13.91 -17.72 -9.30
N ASN A 231 -13.74 -18.29 -10.49
CA ASN A 231 -12.62 -19.16 -10.80
C ASN A 231 -11.26 -18.43 -10.72
N LEU A 232 -11.22 -17.16 -11.14
CA LEU A 232 -10.03 -16.33 -10.98
C LEU A 232 -9.66 -16.19 -9.50
N LEU A 233 -10.61 -15.78 -8.66
CA LEU A 233 -10.35 -15.54 -7.22
C LEU A 233 -10.13 -16.83 -6.44
N ARG A 234 -10.80 -17.93 -6.78
CA ARG A 234 -10.67 -19.20 -6.07
C ARG A 234 -9.48 -20.05 -6.53
N LYS A 235 -9.24 -20.07 -7.83
CA LYS A 235 -8.31 -21.02 -8.47
C LYS A 235 -7.21 -20.35 -9.27
N GLY A 236 -7.27 -19.03 -9.45
CA GLY A 236 -6.27 -18.26 -10.20
C GLY A 236 -6.33 -18.48 -11.72
N TRP A 237 -7.46 -18.89 -12.29
CA TRP A 237 -7.63 -19.06 -13.74
C TRP A 237 -8.14 -17.77 -14.38
N SER A 238 -7.42 -17.25 -15.37
CA SER A 238 -7.87 -16.10 -16.15
C SER A 238 -9.03 -16.46 -17.08
N VAL A 239 -9.67 -15.45 -17.67
CA VAL A 239 -10.75 -15.63 -18.67
C VAL A 239 -10.30 -16.49 -19.87
N SER A 240 -9.00 -16.42 -20.22
CA SER A 240 -8.42 -17.25 -21.31
C SER A 240 -8.00 -18.66 -20.87
N GLY A 241 -8.32 -19.06 -19.65
CA GLY A 241 -7.95 -20.39 -19.12
C GLY A 241 -6.47 -20.54 -18.78
N ARG A 242 -5.70 -19.43 -18.68
CA ARG A 242 -4.27 -19.43 -18.35
C ARG A 242 -4.02 -18.92 -16.96
N LYS A 243 -2.88 -19.33 -16.38
CA LYS A 243 -2.38 -18.73 -15.13
C LYS A 243 -1.76 -17.37 -15.40
N LEU A 244 -2.00 -16.42 -14.53
CA LEU A 244 -1.43 -15.09 -14.53
C LEU A 244 -0.23 -15.04 -13.58
N LYS A 245 0.84 -14.36 -13.99
CA LYS A 245 2.10 -14.33 -13.25
C LYS A 245 1.94 -13.87 -11.79
N ILE A 246 1.11 -12.84 -11.56
CA ILE A 246 0.91 -12.22 -10.25
C ILE A 246 -0.44 -12.64 -9.65
N MET A 247 -1.55 -12.44 -10.38
CA MET A 247 -2.89 -12.68 -9.83
C MET A 247 -3.18 -14.15 -9.49
N SER A 248 -2.59 -15.13 -10.22
CA SER A 248 -2.86 -16.52 -9.90
C SER A 248 -2.24 -16.99 -8.58
N PRO A 249 -0.98 -16.68 -8.26
CA PRO A 249 -0.44 -16.92 -6.91
C PRO A 249 -1.23 -16.19 -5.83
N LEU A 250 -1.59 -14.92 -6.03
CA LEU A 250 -2.38 -14.14 -5.06
C LEU A 250 -3.76 -14.75 -4.82
N ALA A 251 -4.42 -15.25 -5.87
CA ALA A 251 -5.69 -15.94 -5.73
C ALA A 251 -5.58 -17.14 -4.77
N LEU A 252 -4.54 -17.95 -4.94
CA LEU A 252 -4.34 -19.15 -4.13
C LEU A 252 -3.86 -18.86 -2.71
N GLN A 253 -3.14 -17.76 -2.49
CA GLN A 253 -2.60 -17.40 -1.18
C GLN A 253 -3.55 -16.49 -0.38
N ARG A 254 -4.33 -15.66 -1.06
CA ARG A 254 -5.04 -14.53 -0.47
C ARG A 254 -6.54 -14.55 -0.75
N PHE A 255 -6.98 -14.65 -2.01
CA PHE A 255 -8.37 -14.41 -2.38
C PHE A 255 -9.26 -15.65 -2.26
N HIS A 256 -8.70 -16.86 -2.25
CA HIS A 256 -9.48 -18.09 -2.10
C HIS A 256 -10.28 -18.14 -0.78
N ILE A 257 -9.92 -17.34 0.22
CA ILE A 257 -10.62 -17.25 1.51
C ILE A 257 -11.83 -16.31 1.50
N LEU A 258 -12.06 -15.56 0.40
CA LEU A 258 -13.27 -14.77 0.25
C LEU A 258 -14.50 -15.68 0.30
N MET A 259 -15.53 -15.28 1.01
CA MET A 259 -16.80 -16.00 1.04
C MET A 259 -17.61 -15.72 -0.24
N ASP A 260 -18.49 -16.61 -0.64
CA ASP A 260 -19.31 -16.40 -1.85
C ASP A 260 -20.15 -15.13 -1.74
N TRP A 261 -20.72 -14.87 -0.56
CA TRP A 261 -21.46 -13.64 -0.27
C TRP A 261 -20.59 -12.36 -0.28
N GLU A 262 -19.26 -12.47 -0.30
CA GLU A 262 -18.33 -11.36 -0.51
C GLU A 262 -17.96 -11.19 -1.99
N ILE A 263 -17.82 -12.30 -2.73
CA ILE A 263 -17.44 -12.25 -4.15
C ILE A 263 -18.60 -11.71 -5.02
N ASP A 264 -19.84 -12.05 -4.71
CA ASP A 264 -20.98 -11.57 -5.47
C ASP A 264 -21.15 -10.05 -5.47
N PRO A 265 -21.19 -9.37 -4.30
CA PRO A 265 -21.24 -7.91 -4.29
C PRO A 265 -19.97 -7.27 -4.84
N LEU A 266 -18.81 -7.89 -4.69
CA LEU A 266 -17.56 -7.43 -5.30
C LEU A 266 -17.68 -7.42 -6.84
N TYR A 267 -18.13 -8.53 -7.44
CA TYR A 267 -18.34 -8.63 -8.89
C TYR A 267 -19.38 -7.63 -9.38
N ALA A 268 -20.51 -7.50 -8.67
CA ALA A 268 -21.55 -6.55 -8.99
C ALA A 268 -21.05 -5.10 -8.98
N TYR A 269 -20.28 -4.72 -7.94
CA TYR A 269 -19.70 -3.39 -7.85
C TYR A 269 -18.72 -3.11 -8.99
N LEU A 270 -17.76 -4.00 -9.25
CA LEU A 270 -16.74 -3.81 -10.29
C LEU A 270 -17.38 -3.73 -11.69
N THR A 271 -18.39 -4.55 -11.96
CA THR A 271 -19.15 -4.51 -13.22
C THR A 271 -19.95 -3.21 -13.36
N ALA A 272 -20.58 -2.72 -12.30
CA ALA A 272 -21.31 -1.46 -12.32
C ALA A 272 -20.34 -0.26 -12.46
N ARG A 273 -19.18 -0.30 -11.78
CA ARG A 273 -18.14 0.73 -11.89
C ARG A 273 -17.67 0.92 -13.34
N SER A 274 -17.47 -0.16 -14.06
CA SER A 274 -16.98 -0.10 -15.44
C SER A 274 -17.99 0.54 -16.43
N LYS A 275 -19.28 0.55 -16.08
CA LYS A 275 -20.36 1.16 -16.88
C LYS A 275 -20.62 2.62 -16.50
N ALA A 276 -20.11 3.07 -15.36
CA ALA A 276 -20.30 4.44 -14.89
C ALA A 276 -19.37 5.38 -15.65
N PRO A 277 -19.81 6.60 -16.05
CA PRO A 277 -18.95 7.56 -16.73
C PRO A 277 -17.72 7.89 -15.90
N SER A 278 -16.55 8.08 -16.53
CA SER A 278 -15.32 8.47 -15.81
C SER A 278 -15.47 9.87 -15.21
N MET A 279 -14.61 10.23 -14.24
CA MET A 279 -14.59 11.59 -13.68
C MET A 279 -14.31 12.64 -14.74
N ASP A 280 -13.46 12.31 -15.73
CA ASP A 280 -13.18 13.21 -16.86
C ASP A 280 -14.42 13.42 -17.74
N GLN A 281 -15.21 12.36 -17.99
CA GLN A 281 -16.48 12.45 -18.73
C GLN A 281 -17.51 13.29 -17.96
N ILE A 282 -17.58 13.16 -16.65
CA ILE A 282 -18.47 13.98 -15.80
C ILE A 282 -18.01 15.45 -15.84
N SER A 283 -16.72 15.71 -15.67
CA SER A 283 -16.16 17.06 -15.71
C SER A 283 -16.36 17.72 -17.07
N ALA A 284 -16.27 16.96 -18.15
CA ALA A 284 -16.53 17.44 -19.51
C ALA A 284 -18.03 17.75 -19.76
N ALA A 285 -18.94 17.02 -19.13
CA ALA A 285 -20.38 17.23 -19.26
C ALA A 285 -20.93 18.41 -18.44
N ILE A 286 -20.14 18.92 -17.47
CA ILE A 286 -20.51 20.06 -16.59
C ILE A 286 -19.96 21.39 -17.15
N ARG A 287 -19.01 21.34 -18.10
CA ARG A 287 -18.47 22.54 -18.80
C ARG A 287 -19.30 22.89 -20.02
#